data_be94db25ed75bcbea8e561e33e542137
#
_entry.id   be94db25ed75bcbea8e561e33e542137
#
_cell.length_a   1.000
_cell.length_b   1.000
_cell.length_c   1.000
_cell.angle_alpha   90.00
_cell.angle_beta   90.00
_cell.angle_gamma   90.00
#
_symmetry.space_group_name_H-M   'P 1'
#
loop_
_entity.id
_entity.type
_entity.pdbx_description
1 polymer ?
#
loop_
_entity_poly.entity_id
_entity_poly.type
_entity_poly.pdbx_seq_one_letter_code
_entity_poly.pdbx_strand_id
1 'polypeptide(L)'
;MSKVVESAKAMMPELIAIRRHFHMYPENSRCEKETSAKVIELLKEMGVDEIIENVNGYGVIGVIKGANEGGVVGIRADMDALQVQEMNDVEFKSRNEGCMHACGHDAHTAGLIGAGKILCQNRDMINGTVKLIFQPAEELSPYGGSKGMLESGHLDDVQAVYGLHVWPDLPHGKVGIKAGPLMAATDHFTINIHGKGAHGAKPDQGIDAVVLGAQFVMNAQTFVSRKVSPLDNAVVTFGIFNAGTRYNVIAGDCLLDGTVRTFNPDTRDMIEDSMRKLLDALCLQTGCTAEIEYGRGYPALMNHEKDAALIRETAVNLFGEEEVIDVALPAMPAEDFSYYLVEKEGCFVWLGSDTTPEGETAWPLHNSRFNIDEDLL
;
A
#
# COMPACT_ATOMS: atom_id res chain seq x y z
N MET A 1 -11.99 -20.05 25.15
CA MET A 1 -11.08 -19.59 24.04
C MET A 1 -11.33 -20.50 22.86
N SER A 2 -11.39 -20.00 21.62
CA SER A 2 -11.63 -20.88 20.46
C SER A 2 -10.41 -21.79 20.23
N LYS A 3 -10.64 -23.01 19.72
CA LYS A 3 -9.56 -23.97 19.35
C LYS A 3 -8.52 -23.33 18.41
N VAL A 4 -8.96 -22.40 17.56
CA VAL A 4 -8.11 -21.65 16.62
C VAL A 4 -7.12 -20.76 17.38
N VAL A 5 -7.57 -19.98 18.36
CA VAL A 5 -6.73 -19.09 19.19
C VAL A 5 -5.70 -19.91 19.99
N GLU A 6 -6.10 -21.07 20.53
CA GLU A 6 -5.17 -21.95 21.24
C GLU A 6 -4.09 -22.52 20.30
N SER A 7 -4.47 -22.89 19.06
CA SER A 7 -3.53 -23.36 18.06
C SER A 7 -2.54 -22.26 17.64
N ALA A 8 -3.02 -21.01 17.43
CA ALA A 8 -2.17 -19.88 17.11
C ALA A 8 -1.15 -19.61 18.23
N LYS A 9 -1.60 -19.54 19.49
CA LYS A 9 -0.70 -19.37 20.65
C LYS A 9 0.34 -20.47 20.79
N ALA A 10 -0.02 -21.71 20.49
CA ALA A 10 0.94 -22.84 20.53
C ALA A 10 2.03 -22.72 19.44
N MET A 11 1.74 -22.05 18.33
CA MET A 11 2.67 -21.85 17.22
C MET A 11 3.54 -20.58 17.35
N MET A 12 3.28 -19.69 18.31
CA MET A 12 4.01 -18.42 18.46
C MET A 12 5.54 -18.54 18.39
N PRO A 13 6.21 -19.52 19.07
CA PRO A 13 7.67 -19.63 18.94
C PRO A 13 8.15 -19.92 17.53
N GLU A 14 7.37 -20.67 16.75
CA GLU A 14 7.67 -20.98 15.36
C GLU A 14 7.42 -19.75 14.46
N LEU A 15 6.30 -19.06 14.65
CA LEU A 15 5.98 -17.85 13.88
C LEU A 15 7.01 -16.73 14.11
N ILE A 16 7.45 -16.54 15.34
CA ILE A 16 8.53 -15.62 15.69
C ILE A 16 9.82 -16.00 14.94
N ALA A 17 10.18 -17.29 14.91
CA ALA A 17 11.36 -17.73 14.19
C ALA A 17 11.25 -17.51 12.67
N ILE A 18 10.07 -17.73 12.08
CA ILE A 18 9.76 -17.46 10.66
C ILE A 18 9.84 -15.95 10.36
N ARG A 19 9.19 -15.10 11.18
CA ARG A 19 9.25 -13.65 11.05
C ARG A 19 10.68 -13.14 11.12
N ARG A 20 11.47 -13.58 12.12
CA ARG A 20 12.86 -13.19 12.28
C ARG A 20 13.74 -13.62 11.11
N HIS A 21 13.44 -14.77 10.50
CA HIS A 21 14.13 -15.19 9.28
C HIS A 21 13.90 -14.21 8.14
N PHE A 22 12.65 -13.82 7.84
CA PHE A 22 12.34 -12.84 6.81
C PHE A 22 12.95 -11.48 7.15
N HIS A 23 12.87 -11.05 8.40
CA HIS A 23 13.46 -9.78 8.85
C HIS A 23 14.98 -9.72 8.67
N MET A 24 15.68 -10.84 8.91
CA MET A 24 17.14 -10.91 8.72
C MET A 24 17.57 -10.92 7.24
N TYR A 25 16.72 -11.36 6.33
CA TYR A 25 17.04 -11.51 4.92
C TYR A 25 16.02 -10.79 4.02
N PRO A 26 15.80 -9.48 4.26
CA PRO A 26 14.82 -8.71 3.49
C PRO A 26 15.28 -8.50 2.05
N GLU A 27 14.36 -8.53 1.11
CA GLU A 27 14.60 -8.27 -0.30
C GLU A 27 13.68 -7.17 -0.81
N ASN A 28 14.24 -6.24 -1.60
CA ASN A 28 13.46 -5.15 -2.17
C ASN A 28 12.44 -5.65 -3.21
N SER A 29 11.45 -4.82 -3.48
CA SER A 29 10.44 -5.05 -4.53
C SER A 29 11.08 -5.54 -5.84
N ARG A 30 10.51 -6.61 -6.42
CA ARG A 30 11.01 -7.31 -7.63
C ARG A 30 12.33 -8.05 -7.45
N CYS A 31 12.79 -8.21 -6.22
CA CYS A 31 14.01 -8.96 -5.90
C CYS A 31 13.77 -10.08 -4.87
N GLU A 32 12.53 -10.43 -4.55
CA GLU A 32 12.08 -11.30 -3.45
C GLU A 32 12.34 -12.80 -3.74
N LYS A 33 13.50 -13.12 -4.27
CA LYS A 33 13.84 -14.49 -4.73
C LYS A 33 13.97 -15.47 -3.58
N GLU A 34 14.76 -15.12 -2.56
CA GLU A 34 15.00 -16.01 -1.42
C GLU A 34 13.78 -16.03 -0.48
N THR A 35 13.06 -14.89 -0.36
CA THR A 35 11.79 -14.78 0.34
C THR A 35 10.74 -15.72 -0.27
N SER A 36 10.56 -15.68 -1.59
CA SER A 36 9.66 -16.57 -2.34
C SER A 36 10.05 -18.05 -2.16
N ALA A 37 11.35 -18.37 -2.26
CA ALA A 37 11.84 -19.73 -2.07
C ALA A 37 11.54 -20.26 -0.65
N LYS A 38 11.69 -19.40 0.37
CA LYS A 38 11.37 -19.77 1.77
C LYS A 38 9.87 -19.96 1.98
N VAL A 39 9.03 -19.13 1.38
CA VAL A 39 7.58 -19.30 1.38
C VAL A 39 7.19 -20.65 0.76
N ILE A 40 7.76 -20.99 -0.40
CA ILE A 40 7.51 -22.27 -1.08
C ILE A 40 7.94 -23.46 -0.21
N GLU A 41 9.09 -23.38 0.46
CA GLU A 41 9.54 -24.40 1.41
C GLU A 41 8.51 -24.62 2.52
N LEU A 42 8.05 -23.53 3.17
CA LEU A 42 7.08 -23.58 4.26
C LEU A 42 5.71 -24.12 3.82
N LEU A 43 5.26 -23.75 2.60
CA LEU A 43 4.03 -24.28 2.00
C LEU A 43 4.12 -25.79 1.74
N LYS A 44 5.28 -26.29 1.28
CA LYS A 44 5.53 -27.73 1.09
C LYS A 44 5.51 -28.48 2.43
N GLU A 45 6.13 -27.92 3.46
CA GLU A 45 6.15 -28.50 4.81
C GLU A 45 4.75 -28.60 5.43
N MET A 46 3.88 -27.59 5.26
CA MET A 46 2.51 -27.61 5.79
C MET A 46 1.56 -28.49 4.96
N GLY A 47 1.95 -28.90 3.76
CA GLY A 47 1.20 -29.82 2.93
C GLY A 47 -0.04 -29.19 2.28
N VAL A 48 0.08 -28.02 1.68
CA VAL A 48 -0.97 -27.46 0.82
C VAL A 48 -1.22 -28.34 -0.41
N ASP A 49 -2.40 -28.26 -1.03
CA ASP A 49 -2.78 -29.13 -2.15
C ASP A 49 -2.06 -28.77 -3.45
N GLU A 50 -1.73 -27.49 -3.63
CA GLU A 50 -1.05 -26.99 -4.83
C GLU A 50 -0.23 -25.76 -4.46
N ILE A 51 0.90 -25.57 -5.14
CA ILE A 51 1.73 -24.36 -5.04
C ILE A 51 1.94 -23.85 -6.44
N ILE A 52 1.52 -22.60 -6.69
CA ILE A 52 1.72 -21.89 -7.94
C ILE A 52 2.86 -20.91 -7.71
N GLU A 53 3.98 -21.16 -8.36
CA GLU A 53 5.24 -20.42 -8.18
C GLU A 53 5.41 -19.36 -9.29
N ASN A 54 6.21 -18.32 -9.04
CA ASN A 54 6.60 -17.29 -10.00
C ASN A 54 5.42 -16.50 -10.57
N VAL A 55 4.36 -16.30 -9.80
CA VAL A 55 3.22 -15.47 -10.19
C VAL A 55 3.66 -14.00 -10.17
N ASN A 56 3.55 -13.31 -11.31
CA ASN A 56 4.03 -11.93 -11.44
C ASN A 56 5.49 -11.72 -10.96
N GLY A 57 6.37 -12.65 -11.30
CA GLY A 57 7.79 -12.65 -10.90
C GLY A 57 8.04 -13.57 -9.70
N TYR A 58 8.02 -13.05 -8.47
CA TYR A 58 8.31 -13.81 -7.27
C TYR A 58 7.09 -14.13 -6.41
N GLY A 59 5.87 -13.82 -6.87
CA GLY A 59 4.65 -14.16 -6.15
C GLY A 59 4.41 -15.66 -6.07
N VAL A 60 3.79 -16.09 -4.98
CA VAL A 60 3.48 -17.49 -4.70
C VAL A 60 2.03 -17.61 -4.25
N ILE A 61 1.31 -18.62 -4.74
CA ILE A 61 -0.03 -18.95 -4.28
C ILE A 61 -0.05 -20.38 -3.75
N GLY A 62 -0.38 -20.54 -2.47
CA GLY A 62 -0.65 -21.82 -1.86
C GLY A 62 -2.16 -22.13 -1.88
N VAL A 63 -2.57 -23.29 -2.36
CA VAL A 63 -3.97 -23.68 -2.45
C VAL A 63 -4.30 -24.72 -1.39
N ILE A 64 -5.31 -24.45 -0.57
CA ILE A 64 -5.81 -25.36 0.47
C ILE A 64 -7.26 -25.70 0.13
N LYS A 65 -7.53 -26.98 -0.16
CA LYS A 65 -8.87 -27.48 -0.42
C LYS A 65 -9.51 -27.96 0.88
N GLY A 66 -10.70 -27.48 1.17
CA GLY A 66 -11.52 -27.98 2.26
C GLY A 66 -12.14 -29.34 1.97
N ALA A 67 -12.74 -29.94 2.98
CA ALA A 67 -13.40 -31.24 2.87
C ALA A 67 -14.77 -31.17 2.16
N ASN A 68 -15.38 -30.00 2.08
CA ASN A 68 -16.69 -29.78 1.49
C ASN A 68 -16.61 -28.85 0.29
N GLU A 69 -17.58 -28.96 -0.63
CA GLU A 69 -17.74 -28.00 -1.73
C GLU A 69 -18.08 -26.61 -1.20
N GLY A 70 -17.61 -25.57 -1.89
CA GLY A 70 -17.88 -24.19 -1.54
C GLY A 70 -17.17 -23.20 -2.46
N GLY A 71 -17.18 -21.93 -2.10
CA GLY A 71 -16.52 -20.87 -2.82
C GLY A 71 -14.99 -20.88 -2.68
N VAL A 72 -14.35 -19.93 -3.35
CA VAL A 72 -12.90 -19.72 -3.25
C VAL A 72 -12.65 -18.36 -2.63
N VAL A 73 -11.83 -18.31 -1.58
CA VAL A 73 -11.41 -17.05 -0.94
C VAL A 73 -9.88 -16.94 -0.96
N GLY A 74 -9.39 -15.70 -1.09
CA GLY A 74 -7.98 -15.37 -0.99
C GLY A 74 -7.64 -14.72 0.36
N ILE A 75 -6.48 -15.04 0.90
CA ILE A 75 -5.87 -14.30 2.01
C ILE A 75 -4.51 -13.84 1.55
N ARG A 76 -4.22 -12.54 1.64
CA ARG A 76 -3.01 -11.94 1.09
C ARG A 76 -2.06 -11.46 2.18
N ALA A 77 -0.79 -11.70 1.95
CA ALA A 77 0.33 -10.99 2.56
C ALA A 77 1.30 -10.49 1.48
N ASP A 78 1.84 -9.31 1.69
CA ASP A 78 2.97 -8.76 0.94
C ASP A 78 4.29 -9.36 1.44
N MET A 79 5.34 -9.31 0.58
CA MET A 79 6.63 -9.98 0.89
C MET A 79 7.84 -9.06 0.80
N ASP A 80 7.72 -7.94 0.10
CA ASP A 80 8.87 -7.09 -0.21
C ASP A 80 9.30 -6.21 0.97
N ALA A 81 10.53 -5.72 0.88
CA ALA A 81 11.15 -4.82 1.84
C ALA A 81 11.55 -3.50 1.17
N LEU A 82 11.99 -2.56 1.98
CA LEU A 82 12.34 -1.20 1.58
C LEU A 82 13.86 -0.97 1.56
N GLN A 83 14.29 -0.02 0.71
CA GLN A 83 15.66 0.50 0.69
C GLN A 83 15.91 1.42 1.90
N VAL A 84 15.91 0.85 3.09
CA VAL A 84 16.11 1.54 4.36
C VAL A 84 17.25 0.85 5.11
N GLN A 85 18.22 1.63 5.60
CA GLN A 85 19.27 1.08 6.49
C GLN A 85 18.72 0.92 7.89
N GLU A 86 18.61 -0.31 8.37
CA GLU A 86 18.11 -0.59 9.71
C GLU A 86 19.05 -0.07 10.80
N MET A 87 18.46 0.60 11.80
CA MET A 87 19.15 1.19 12.94
C MET A 87 18.83 0.53 14.29
N ASN A 88 18.01 -0.55 14.27
CA ASN A 88 17.70 -1.30 15.48
C ASN A 88 18.92 -2.07 16.00
N ASP A 89 18.97 -2.31 17.31
CA ASP A 89 19.97 -3.16 17.99
C ASP A 89 19.26 -4.43 18.49
N VAL A 90 18.90 -5.30 17.55
CA VAL A 90 18.21 -6.58 17.78
C VAL A 90 19.00 -7.74 17.20
N GLU A 91 18.88 -8.94 17.79
CA GLU A 91 19.62 -10.14 17.35
C GLU A 91 19.25 -10.55 15.91
N PHE A 92 18.03 -10.28 15.49
CA PHE A 92 17.49 -10.59 14.16
C PHE A 92 17.55 -9.41 13.17
N LYS A 93 18.38 -8.39 13.43
CA LYS A 93 18.63 -7.28 12.53
C LYS A 93 18.93 -7.73 11.10
N SER A 94 18.47 -6.94 10.12
CA SER A 94 18.74 -7.19 8.70
C SER A 94 20.24 -7.43 8.44
N ARG A 95 20.54 -8.46 7.68
CA ARG A 95 21.87 -8.82 7.17
C ARG A 95 22.12 -8.30 5.76
N ASN A 96 21.12 -7.71 5.12
CA ASN A 96 21.20 -7.10 3.81
C ASN A 96 21.36 -5.58 3.99
N GLU A 97 22.58 -5.08 3.81
CA GLU A 97 22.89 -3.67 3.98
C GLU A 97 21.99 -2.79 3.12
N GLY A 98 21.42 -1.74 3.70
CA GLY A 98 20.52 -0.82 3.01
C GLY A 98 19.12 -1.38 2.70
N CYS A 99 18.76 -2.54 3.25
CA CYS A 99 17.43 -3.14 3.07
C CYS A 99 16.83 -3.54 4.41
N MET A 100 15.55 -3.25 4.63
CA MET A 100 14.84 -3.53 5.89
C MET A 100 13.36 -3.73 5.65
N HIS A 101 12.74 -4.65 6.40
CA HIS A 101 11.28 -4.72 6.52
C HIS A 101 10.75 -3.58 7.41
N ALA A 102 10.80 -2.35 6.89
CA ALA A 102 10.36 -1.16 7.60
C ALA A 102 8.85 -0.89 7.48
N CYS A 103 8.10 -1.80 6.86
CA CYS A 103 6.65 -1.76 6.74
C CYS A 103 5.93 -2.96 7.40
N GLY A 104 6.69 -3.95 7.90
CA GLY A 104 6.13 -5.09 8.63
C GLY A 104 5.69 -6.27 7.76
N HIS A 105 6.07 -6.30 6.48
CA HIS A 105 5.70 -7.38 5.56
C HIS A 105 6.28 -8.74 5.96
N ASP A 106 7.38 -8.77 6.73
CA ASP A 106 7.89 -9.96 7.39
C ASP A 106 6.89 -10.59 8.38
N ALA A 107 6.16 -9.74 9.13
CA ALA A 107 5.10 -10.18 10.02
C ALA A 107 3.85 -10.63 9.26
N HIS A 108 3.45 -9.90 8.20
CA HIS A 108 2.32 -10.29 7.36
C HIS A 108 2.55 -11.66 6.72
N THR A 109 3.75 -11.87 6.14
CA THR A 109 4.14 -13.14 5.55
C THR A 109 4.16 -14.26 6.59
N ALA A 110 4.74 -14.04 7.78
CA ALA A 110 4.76 -15.02 8.87
C ALA A 110 3.35 -15.34 9.37
N GLY A 111 2.51 -14.33 9.55
CA GLY A 111 1.10 -14.48 9.95
C GLY A 111 0.30 -15.30 8.94
N LEU A 112 0.49 -15.07 7.63
CA LEU A 112 -0.18 -15.86 6.59
C LEU A 112 0.30 -17.33 6.56
N ILE A 113 1.59 -17.59 6.81
CA ILE A 113 2.10 -18.95 7.00
C ILE A 113 1.42 -19.62 8.21
N GLY A 114 1.27 -18.91 9.33
CA GLY A 114 0.55 -19.39 10.51
C GLY A 114 -0.90 -19.73 10.22
N ALA A 115 -1.61 -18.81 9.56
CA ALA A 115 -2.99 -19.04 9.13
C ALA A 115 -3.11 -20.29 8.23
N GLY A 116 -2.20 -20.44 7.25
CA GLY A 116 -2.14 -21.60 6.37
C GLY A 116 -1.96 -22.92 7.13
N LYS A 117 -1.08 -22.95 8.14
CA LYS A 117 -0.88 -24.14 9.00
C LYS A 117 -2.15 -24.50 9.77
N ILE A 118 -2.85 -23.52 10.35
CA ILE A 118 -4.12 -23.73 11.05
C ILE A 118 -5.19 -24.26 10.08
N LEU A 119 -5.28 -23.70 8.89
CA LEU A 119 -6.24 -24.13 7.87
C LEU A 119 -5.95 -25.58 7.41
N CYS A 120 -4.70 -25.92 7.14
CA CYS A 120 -4.31 -27.28 6.77
C CYS A 120 -4.64 -28.31 7.85
N GLN A 121 -4.55 -27.94 9.13
CA GLN A 121 -4.89 -28.81 10.25
C GLN A 121 -6.40 -28.97 10.47
N ASN A 122 -7.23 -28.11 9.90
CA ASN A 122 -8.68 -28.05 10.12
C ASN A 122 -9.48 -28.08 8.80
N ARG A 123 -9.01 -28.83 7.79
CA ARG A 123 -9.65 -28.90 6.47
C ARG A 123 -11.09 -29.40 6.52
N ASP A 124 -11.44 -30.21 7.50
CA ASP A 124 -12.79 -30.70 7.76
C ASP A 124 -13.78 -29.61 8.12
N MET A 125 -13.29 -28.46 8.59
CA MET A 125 -14.09 -27.27 8.88
C MET A 125 -14.21 -26.29 7.71
N ILE A 126 -13.50 -26.53 6.60
CA ILE A 126 -13.46 -25.61 5.46
C ILE A 126 -14.46 -26.09 4.39
N ASN A 127 -15.35 -25.17 3.98
CA ASN A 127 -16.21 -25.33 2.82
C ASN A 127 -15.60 -24.53 1.64
N GLY A 128 -15.19 -25.25 0.58
CA GLY A 128 -14.54 -24.62 -0.58
C GLY A 128 -13.02 -24.62 -0.51
N THR A 129 -12.40 -23.59 -1.04
CA THR A 129 -10.95 -23.47 -1.22
C THR A 129 -10.44 -22.15 -0.65
N VAL A 130 -9.27 -22.20 -0.01
CA VAL A 130 -8.54 -21.00 0.42
C VAL A 130 -7.25 -20.90 -0.39
N LYS A 131 -7.01 -19.73 -1.01
CA LYS A 131 -5.76 -19.39 -1.67
C LYS A 131 -4.94 -18.46 -0.77
N LEU A 132 -3.77 -18.90 -0.34
CA LEU A 132 -2.80 -18.07 0.37
C LEU A 132 -1.97 -17.33 -0.67
N ILE A 133 -2.11 -16.01 -0.72
CA ILE A 133 -1.52 -15.15 -1.75
C ILE A 133 -0.33 -14.41 -1.13
N PHE A 134 0.88 -14.85 -1.47
CA PHE A 134 2.12 -14.20 -1.11
C PHE A 134 2.53 -13.27 -2.25
N GLN A 135 2.30 -11.98 -2.07
CA GLN A 135 2.40 -10.98 -3.12
C GLN A 135 3.75 -10.26 -3.08
N PRO A 136 4.46 -10.12 -4.22
CA PRO A 136 5.67 -9.32 -4.32
C PRO A 136 5.34 -7.84 -4.58
N ALA A 137 6.31 -6.95 -4.35
CA ALA A 137 6.39 -5.59 -4.88
C ALA A 137 5.20 -4.67 -4.53
N GLU A 138 4.71 -4.72 -3.28
CA GLU A 138 3.69 -3.77 -2.81
C GLU A 138 4.23 -2.33 -2.85
N GLU A 139 5.47 -2.12 -2.40
CA GLU A 139 6.12 -0.83 -2.25
C GLU A 139 6.55 -0.18 -3.59
N LEU A 140 6.34 -0.86 -4.72
CA LEU A 140 6.73 -0.37 -6.04
C LEU A 140 5.63 0.46 -6.71
N SER A 141 5.18 1.54 -6.07
CA SER A 141 4.25 2.50 -6.68
C SER A 141 4.88 3.17 -7.92
N PRO A 142 4.13 3.41 -9.02
CA PRO A 142 2.68 3.21 -9.18
C PRO A 142 2.28 1.82 -9.69
N TYR A 143 3.19 0.91 -9.87
CA TYR A 143 2.95 -0.36 -10.57
C TYR A 143 2.43 -1.45 -9.64
N GLY A 144 2.96 -1.57 -8.42
CA GLY A 144 2.60 -2.59 -7.44
C GLY A 144 2.82 -4.03 -7.89
N GLY A 145 2.46 -4.96 -7.04
CA GLY A 145 2.47 -6.40 -7.33
C GLY A 145 1.07 -6.98 -7.55
N SER A 146 0.06 -6.44 -6.87
CA SER A 146 -1.31 -6.98 -6.84
C SER A 146 -1.97 -7.05 -8.22
N LYS A 147 -1.80 -6.01 -9.05
CA LYS A 147 -2.34 -6.00 -10.41
C LYS A 147 -1.80 -7.15 -11.26
N GLY A 148 -0.49 -7.41 -11.21
CA GLY A 148 0.09 -8.55 -11.92
C GLY A 148 -0.30 -9.91 -11.34
N MET A 149 -0.60 -10.00 -10.03
CA MET A 149 -1.19 -11.20 -9.43
C MET A 149 -2.58 -11.47 -10.00
N LEU A 150 -3.44 -10.44 -10.15
CA LEU A 150 -4.77 -10.55 -10.77
C LEU A 150 -4.67 -10.91 -12.25
N GLU A 151 -3.84 -10.21 -13.02
CA GLU A 151 -3.63 -10.44 -14.46
C GLU A 151 -3.06 -11.81 -14.79
N SER A 152 -2.51 -12.53 -13.80
CA SER A 152 -2.01 -13.90 -13.98
C SER A 152 -3.10 -14.92 -14.28
N GLY A 153 -4.36 -14.62 -13.99
CA GLY A 153 -5.52 -15.51 -14.14
C GLY A 153 -5.64 -16.57 -13.03
N HIS A 154 -4.64 -16.71 -12.15
CA HIS A 154 -4.68 -17.70 -11.05
C HIS A 154 -5.65 -17.33 -9.92
N LEU A 155 -6.22 -16.12 -9.95
CA LEU A 155 -7.19 -15.62 -8.99
C LEU A 155 -8.60 -15.39 -9.59
N ASP A 156 -8.85 -15.82 -10.83
CA ASP A 156 -10.15 -15.58 -11.51
C ASP A 156 -11.33 -16.20 -10.77
N ASP A 157 -11.14 -17.35 -10.16
CA ASP A 157 -12.13 -18.11 -9.38
C ASP A 157 -12.31 -17.59 -7.95
N VAL A 158 -11.45 -16.67 -7.48
CA VAL A 158 -11.53 -16.09 -6.14
C VAL A 158 -12.69 -15.11 -6.06
N GLN A 159 -13.58 -15.30 -5.10
CA GLN A 159 -14.78 -14.49 -4.89
C GLN A 159 -14.53 -13.29 -3.98
N ALA A 160 -13.72 -13.49 -2.92
CA ALA A 160 -13.37 -12.45 -1.99
C ALA A 160 -11.89 -12.57 -1.57
N VAL A 161 -11.23 -11.43 -1.32
CA VAL A 161 -9.86 -11.37 -0.84
C VAL A 161 -9.78 -10.60 0.47
N TYR A 162 -9.06 -11.15 1.43
CA TYR A 162 -8.84 -10.53 2.73
C TYR A 162 -7.35 -10.31 2.98
N GLY A 163 -7.02 -9.23 3.67
CA GLY A 163 -5.66 -8.90 4.07
C GLY A 163 -5.63 -8.03 5.31
N LEU A 164 -4.44 -7.88 5.86
CA LEU A 164 -4.20 -6.98 6.98
C LEU A 164 -2.87 -6.24 6.79
N HIS A 165 -2.74 -5.13 7.51
CA HIS A 165 -1.47 -4.43 7.68
C HIS A 165 -1.25 -4.07 9.14
N VAL A 166 -0.04 -4.26 9.66
CA VAL A 166 0.35 -3.75 10.97
C VAL A 166 0.32 -2.22 10.96
N TRP A 167 -0.26 -1.60 11.99
CA TRP A 167 -0.55 -0.16 11.96
C TRP A 167 -0.11 0.53 13.26
N PRO A 168 1.01 1.28 13.24
CA PRO A 168 1.57 1.89 14.45
C PRO A 168 0.73 3.04 15.03
N ASP A 169 -0.28 3.55 14.31
CA ASP A 169 -1.19 4.58 14.83
C ASP A 169 -2.38 3.98 15.62
N LEU A 170 -2.45 2.64 15.72
CA LEU A 170 -3.44 1.95 16.54
C LEU A 170 -2.77 1.24 17.73
N PRO A 171 -3.41 1.23 18.91
CA PRO A 171 -2.88 0.53 20.08
C PRO A 171 -2.62 -0.96 19.78
N HIS A 172 -1.56 -1.48 20.37
CA HIS A 172 -1.11 -2.86 20.20
C HIS A 172 -2.25 -3.89 20.42
N GLY A 173 -2.33 -4.85 19.51
CA GLY A 173 -3.31 -5.94 19.54
C GLY A 173 -4.74 -5.57 19.14
N LYS A 174 -5.03 -4.28 18.87
CA LYS A 174 -6.36 -3.86 18.41
C LYS A 174 -6.54 -4.12 16.92
N VAL A 175 -7.75 -4.53 16.54
CA VAL A 175 -8.12 -4.73 15.12
C VAL A 175 -8.91 -3.51 14.66
N GLY A 176 -8.33 -2.73 13.76
CA GLY A 176 -8.96 -1.54 13.17
C GLY A 176 -9.74 -1.89 11.90
N ILE A 177 -11.03 -1.62 11.88
CA ILE A 177 -11.91 -1.95 10.76
C ILE A 177 -12.70 -0.71 10.32
N LYS A 178 -12.90 -0.57 9.01
CA LYS A 178 -13.72 0.48 8.44
C LYS A 178 -14.38 -0.01 7.15
N ALA A 179 -15.68 0.12 7.05
CA ALA A 179 -16.38 -0.02 5.77
C ALA A 179 -16.13 1.21 4.89
N GLY A 180 -16.10 1.01 3.58
CA GLY A 180 -15.78 2.08 2.63
C GLY A 180 -14.30 2.46 2.63
N PRO A 181 -13.95 3.76 2.44
CA PRO A 181 -12.56 4.18 2.25
C PRO A 181 -11.71 3.97 3.50
N LEU A 182 -10.62 3.22 3.36
CA LEU A 182 -9.63 2.97 4.41
C LEU A 182 -8.29 3.65 4.10
N MET A 183 -7.79 3.58 2.84
CA MET A 183 -6.54 4.21 2.42
C MET A 183 -6.72 4.94 1.09
N ALA A 184 -5.94 6.02 0.88
CA ALA A 184 -6.12 6.91 -0.27
C ALA A 184 -5.60 6.30 -1.58
N ALA A 185 -6.18 6.76 -2.70
CA ALA A 185 -5.55 6.62 -4.01
C ALA A 185 -4.27 7.47 -4.07
N THR A 186 -3.32 7.05 -4.91
CA THR A 186 -2.09 7.80 -5.16
C THR A 186 -1.91 8.06 -6.66
N ASP A 187 -1.60 9.32 -7.01
CA ASP A 187 -1.19 9.69 -8.35
C ASP A 187 0.09 10.51 -8.29
N HIS A 188 0.84 10.46 -9.37
CA HIS A 188 2.05 11.24 -9.61
C HIS A 188 1.88 12.04 -10.88
N PHE A 189 2.32 13.29 -10.88
CA PHE A 189 2.32 14.12 -12.08
C PHE A 189 3.63 14.87 -12.24
N THR A 190 4.07 15.00 -13.50
CA THR A 190 5.19 15.85 -13.91
C THR A 190 4.70 16.81 -14.99
N ILE A 191 4.97 18.09 -14.81
CA ILE A 191 4.59 19.15 -15.75
C ILE A 191 5.83 19.89 -16.21
N ASN A 192 6.04 19.94 -17.52
CA ASN A 192 7.07 20.76 -18.15
C ASN A 192 6.41 21.94 -18.88
N ILE A 193 6.78 23.15 -18.50
CA ILE A 193 6.29 24.40 -19.13
C ILE A 193 7.46 25.02 -19.91
N HIS A 194 7.26 25.24 -21.20
CA HIS A 194 8.23 25.84 -22.10
C HIS A 194 7.78 27.26 -22.48
N GLY A 195 8.46 28.23 -21.93
CA GLY A 195 8.30 29.64 -22.24
C GLY A 195 9.33 30.10 -23.26
N LYS A 196 9.86 31.32 -23.06
CA LYS A 196 10.90 31.91 -23.90
C LYS A 196 11.87 32.73 -23.06
N GLY A 197 13.12 32.30 -22.98
CA GLY A 197 14.19 33.02 -22.30
C GLY A 197 14.44 34.40 -22.93
N ALA A 198 14.76 35.38 -22.08
CA ALA A 198 15.10 36.75 -22.49
C ALA A 198 15.98 37.44 -21.45
N HIS A 199 16.43 38.66 -21.76
CA HIS A 199 17.13 39.49 -20.79
C HIS A 199 16.15 39.93 -19.68
N GLY A 200 16.51 39.81 -18.41
CA GLY A 200 15.63 40.14 -17.28
C GLY A 200 15.09 41.57 -17.25
N ALA A 201 15.77 42.51 -17.91
CA ALA A 201 15.29 43.91 -18.06
C ALA A 201 14.46 44.14 -19.35
N LYS A 202 14.18 43.07 -20.14
CA LYS A 202 13.36 43.11 -21.36
C LYS A 202 12.31 41.99 -21.36
N PRO A 203 11.38 42.01 -20.39
CA PRO A 203 10.39 40.95 -20.23
C PRO A 203 9.40 40.83 -21.39
N ASP A 204 9.20 41.92 -22.15
CA ASP A 204 8.38 42.00 -23.36
C ASP A 204 8.89 41.12 -24.52
N GLN A 205 10.13 40.65 -24.43
CA GLN A 205 10.76 39.80 -25.44
C GLN A 205 10.75 38.29 -25.10
N GLY A 206 10.28 37.95 -23.88
CA GLY A 206 10.24 36.61 -23.35
C GLY A 206 8.83 36.12 -22.98
N ILE A 207 8.76 34.86 -22.56
CA ILE A 207 7.62 34.25 -21.89
C ILE A 207 8.19 33.59 -20.62
N ASP A 208 7.87 34.16 -19.47
CA ASP A 208 8.54 33.84 -18.20
C ASP A 208 7.99 32.55 -17.57
N ALA A 209 8.76 31.46 -17.69
CA ALA A 209 8.37 30.15 -17.15
C ALA A 209 8.29 30.14 -15.59
N VAL A 210 9.01 31.01 -14.86
CA VAL A 210 8.87 31.14 -13.40
C VAL A 210 7.48 31.65 -13.06
N VAL A 211 7.00 32.69 -13.77
CA VAL A 211 5.69 33.26 -13.55
C VAL A 211 4.58 32.26 -13.88
N LEU A 212 4.72 31.54 -14.98
CA LEU A 212 3.74 30.52 -15.39
C LEU A 212 3.65 29.38 -14.40
N GLY A 213 4.79 28.84 -13.95
CA GLY A 213 4.84 27.79 -12.93
C GLY A 213 4.19 28.24 -11.61
N ALA A 214 4.49 29.46 -11.17
CA ALA A 214 3.88 30.04 -9.98
C ALA A 214 2.36 30.21 -10.12
N GLN A 215 1.87 30.70 -11.27
CA GLN A 215 0.43 30.81 -11.56
C GLN A 215 -0.24 29.43 -11.56
N PHE A 216 0.39 28.42 -12.17
CA PHE A 216 -0.15 27.07 -12.17
C PHE A 216 -0.30 26.54 -10.75
N VAL A 217 0.76 26.58 -9.93
CA VAL A 217 0.74 26.10 -8.54
C VAL A 217 -0.33 26.80 -7.72
N MET A 218 -0.41 28.14 -7.81
CA MET A 218 -1.40 28.94 -7.07
C MET A 218 -2.83 28.64 -7.49
N ASN A 219 -3.10 28.50 -8.79
CA ASN A 219 -4.42 28.18 -9.29
C ASN A 219 -4.83 26.75 -8.96
N ALA A 220 -3.90 25.78 -9.01
CA ALA A 220 -4.15 24.40 -8.67
C ALA A 220 -4.62 24.20 -7.21
N GLN A 221 -4.23 25.10 -6.27
CA GLN A 221 -4.76 25.07 -4.91
C GLN A 221 -6.29 25.21 -4.87
N THR A 222 -6.86 25.86 -5.88
CA THR A 222 -8.32 26.04 -5.97
C THR A 222 -9.05 24.74 -6.30
N PHE A 223 -8.38 23.74 -6.82
CA PHE A 223 -9.02 22.43 -7.09
C PHE A 223 -9.53 21.84 -5.78
N VAL A 224 -8.66 21.74 -4.78
CA VAL A 224 -9.03 21.24 -3.45
C VAL A 224 -9.96 22.24 -2.75
N SER A 225 -9.60 23.53 -2.69
CA SER A 225 -10.32 24.48 -1.86
C SER A 225 -11.67 24.95 -2.45
N ARG A 226 -11.94 24.79 -3.76
CA ARG A 226 -13.13 25.32 -4.44
C ARG A 226 -13.91 24.32 -5.29
N LYS A 227 -13.33 23.16 -5.67
CA LYS A 227 -14.00 22.16 -6.51
C LYS A 227 -14.30 20.87 -5.77
N VAL A 228 -13.41 20.43 -4.87
CA VAL A 228 -13.66 19.27 -4.01
C VAL A 228 -14.77 19.62 -3.02
N SER A 229 -15.70 18.67 -2.80
CA SER A 229 -16.73 18.81 -1.77
C SER A 229 -16.07 19.02 -0.39
N PRO A 230 -16.57 19.91 0.47
CA PRO A 230 -16.05 20.06 1.84
C PRO A 230 -16.17 18.80 2.71
N LEU A 231 -16.97 17.82 2.28
CA LEU A 231 -17.13 16.52 2.95
C LEU A 231 -16.23 15.43 2.35
N ASP A 232 -15.47 15.75 1.31
CA ASP A 232 -14.52 14.84 0.66
C ASP A 232 -13.08 15.30 0.96
N ASN A 233 -12.14 14.35 0.95
CA ASN A 233 -10.74 14.64 1.25
C ASN A 233 -9.89 14.47 0.00
N ALA A 234 -9.07 15.46 -0.29
CA ALA A 234 -8.07 15.42 -1.35
C ALA A 234 -6.82 16.20 -0.98
N VAL A 235 -5.67 15.75 -1.47
CA VAL A 235 -4.39 16.42 -1.35
C VAL A 235 -3.79 16.60 -2.74
N VAL A 236 -3.31 17.80 -3.05
CA VAL A 236 -2.49 18.10 -4.22
C VAL A 236 -1.22 18.77 -3.73
N THR A 237 -0.09 18.10 -3.88
CA THR A 237 1.21 18.60 -3.42
C THR A 237 2.19 18.73 -4.58
N PHE A 238 2.84 19.88 -4.68
CA PHE A 238 3.98 20.10 -5.56
C PHE A 238 5.26 19.96 -4.73
N GLY A 239 5.97 18.85 -4.93
CA GLY A 239 7.22 18.56 -4.22
C GLY A 239 8.44 19.22 -4.87
N ILE A 240 8.40 19.43 -6.19
CA ILE A 240 9.47 20.03 -6.97
C ILE A 240 8.92 21.22 -7.78
N PHE A 241 9.65 22.32 -7.73
CA PHE A 241 9.48 23.50 -8.58
C PHE A 241 10.86 23.99 -8.99
N ASN A 242 11.26 23.69 -10.23
CA ASN A 242 12.56 24.07 -10.78
C ASN A 242 12.39 24.99 -11.98
N ALA A 243 12.88 26.22 -11.91
CA ALA A 243 12.84 27.16 -13.01
C ALA A 243 13.99 28.17 -12.93
N GLY A 244 14.48 28.60 -14.12
CA GLY A 244 15.50 29.61 -14.24
C GLY A 244 16.91 29.13 -13.92
N THR A 245 17.90 29.88 -14.39
CA THR A 245 19.33 29.53 -14.26
C THR A 245 20.17 30.69 -13.70
N ARG A 246 19.69 31.93 -13.81
CA ARG A 246 20.42 33.14 -13.39
C ARG A 246 19.46 34.29 -13.09
N TYR A 247 19.78 35.10 -12.09
CA TYR A 247 18.94 36.21 -11.58
C TYR A 247 18.54 37.27 -12.60
N ASN A 248 19.27 37.46 -13.70
CA ASN A 248 19.02 38.45 -14.73
C ASN A 248 18.62 37.85 -16.09
N VAL A 249 18.16 36.62 -16.12
CA VAL A 249 17.67 35.90 -17.30
C VAL A 249 16.24 35.46 -17.04
N ILE A 250 15.30 35.79 -17.94
CA ILE A 250 13.95 35.25 -17.96
C ILE A 250 14.06 33.72 -18.18
N ALA A 251 13.40 32.95 -17.32
CA ALA A 251 13.41 31.50 -17.45
C ALA A 251 12.69 31.04 -18.72
N GLY A 252 13.33 30.17 -19.51
CA GLY A 252 12.70 29.54 -20.65
C GLY A 252 11.90 28.29 -20.29
N ASP A 253 12.24 27.64 -19.17
CA ASP A 253 11.66 26.36 -18.79
C ASP A 253 11.30 26.33 -17.29
N CYS A 254 10.24 25.59 -16.96
CA CYS A 254 9.84 25.28 -15.59
C CYS A 254 9.39 23.81 -15.50
N LEU A 255 9.96 23.08 -14.53
CA LEU A 255 9.54 21.76 -14.13
C LEU A 255 8.77 21.84 -12.82
N LEU A 256 7.56 21.28 -12.81
CA LEU A 256 6.76 21.01 -11.62
C LEU A 256 6.58 19.50 -11.49
N ASP A 257 6.73 18.96 -10.29
CA ASP A 257 6.52 17.56 -10.01
C ASP A 257 5.80 17.40 -8.69
N GLY A 258 4.84 16.46 -8.62
CA GLY A 258 4.00 16.36 -7.45
C GLY A 258 3.13 15.12 -7.38
N THR A 259 2.30 15.09 -6.35
CA THR A 259 1.44 13.95 -6.05
C THR A 259 0.01 14.39 -5.71
N VAL A 260 -0.95 13.49 -5.99
CA VAL A 260 -2.35 13.63 -5.64
C VAL A 260 -2.77 12.46 -4.75
N ARG A 261 -3.61 12.74 -3.74
CA ARG A 261 -4.28 11.74 -2.91
C ARG A 261 -5.78 12.02 -2.90
N THR A 262 -6.59 10.99 -3.09
CA THR A 262 -8.06 11.07 -3.07
C THR A 262 -8.67 9.78 -2.55
N PHE A 263 -9.91 9.83 -2.09
CA PHE A 263 -10.69 8.63 -1.76
C PHE A 263 -11.81 8.39 -2.77
N ASN A 264 -12.34 9.45 -3.36
CA ASN A 264 -13.44 9.38 -4.30
C ASN A 264 -12.92 9.37 -5.75
N PRO A 265 -13.29 8.38 -6.57
CA PRO A 265 -12.88 8.29 -7.97
C PRO A 265 -13.28 9.52 -8.81
N ASP A 266 -14.48 10.08 -8.59
CA ASP A 266 -14.94 11.27 -9.31
C ASP A 266 -14.08 12.50 -8.97
N THR A 267 -13.66 12.63 -7.71
CA THR A 267 -12.74 13.68 -7.26
C THR A 267 -11.36 13.50 -7.88
N ARG A 268 -10.87 12.26 -7.98
CA ARG A 268 -9.61 11.91 -8.68
C ARG A 268 -9.64 12.34 -10.15
N ASP A 269 -10.71 11.98 -10.87
CA ASP A 269 -10.93 12.34 -12.26
C ASP A 269 -11.04 13.86 -12.46
N MET A 270 -11.77 14.54 -11.58
CA MET A 270 -11.94 16.00 -11.61
C MET A 270 -10.61 16.75 -11.41
N ILE A 271 -9.72 16.25 -10.53
CA ILE A 271 -8.41 16.88 -10.29
C ILE A 271 -7.53 16.75 -11.53
N GLU A 272 -7.40 15.55 -12.10
CA GLU A 272 -6.61 15.35 -13.33
C GLU A 272 -7.13 16.23 -14.49
N ASP A 273 -8.44 16.20 -14.76
CA ASP A 273 -9.07 17.03 -15.79
C ASP A 273 -8.85 18.54 -15.55
N SER A 274 -8.91 18.96 -14.28
CA SER A 274 -8.66 20.36 -13.91
C SER A 274 -7.21 20.78 -14.13
N MET A 275 -6.24 19.90 -13.87
CA MET A 275 -4.82 20.18 -14.14
C MET A 275 -4.58 20.38 -15.64
N ARG A 276 -5.11 19.49 -16.48
CA ARG A 276 -4.96 19.57 -17.94
C ARG A 276 -5.60 20.86 -18.48
N LYS A 277 -6.83 21.16 -18.08
CA LYS A 277 -7.55 22.38 -18.50
C LYS A 277 -6.86 23.65 -18.06
N LEU A 278 -6.30 23.68 -16.84
CA LEU A 278 -5.56 24.84 -16.35
C LEU A 278 -4.29 25.06 -17.18
N LEU A 279 -3.57 24.00 -17.53
CA LEU A 279 -2.36 24.06 -18.32
C LEU A 279 -2.66 24.59 -19.75
N ASP A 280 -3.70 24.05 -20.39
CA ASP A 280 -4.16 24.51 -21.70
C ASP A 280 -4.55 26.00 -21.69
N ALA A 281 -5.25 26.44 -20.63
CA ALA A 281 -5.65 27.86 -20.50
C ALA A 281 -4.44 28.78 -20.33
N LEU A 282 -3.42 28.39 -19.57
CA LEU A 282 -2.17 29.14 -19.44
C LEU A 282 -1.42 29.24 -20.78
N CYS A 283 -1.32 28.13 -21.51
CA CYS A 283 -0.68 28.11 -22.83
C CYS A 283 -1.43 29.00 -23.82
N LEU A 284 -2.76 28.95 -23.85
CA LEU A 284 -3.58 29.79 -24.71
C LEU A 284 -3.40 31.29 -24.40
N GLN A 285 -3.32 31.65 -23.12
CA GLN A 285 -3.18 33.02 -22.68
C GLN A 285 -1.82 33.64 -23.02
N THR A 286 -0.75 32.86 -22.93
CA THR A 286 0.62 33.37 -22.91
C THR A 286 1.44 32.99 -24.12
N GLY A 287 0.98 32.01 -24.93
CA GLY A 287 1.71 31.46 -26.08
C GLY A 287 2.86 30.53 -25.67
N CYS A 288 2.93 30.07 -24.41
CA CYS A 288 3.82 28.99 -24.01
C CYS A 288 3.36 27.64 -24.59
N THR A 289 4.24 26.65 -24.52
CA THR A 289 3.84 25.23 -24.67
C THR A 289 4.06 24.49 -23.36
N ALA A 290 3.32 23.43 -23.12
CA ALA A 290 3.49 22.65 -21.92
C ALA A 290 3.06 21.20 -22.13
N GLU A 291 3.64 20.31 -21.32
CA GLU A 291 3.32 18.89 -21.29
C GLU A 291 3.01 18.47 -19.85
N ILE A 292 2.05 17.58 -19.69
CA ILE A 292 1.74 16.94 -18.41
C ILE A 292 1.75 15.43 -18.58
N GLU A 293 2.66 14.78 -17.87
CA GLU A 293 2.61 13.35 -17.60
C GLU A 293 1.88 13.13 -16.31
N TYR A 294 0.75 12.43 -16.38
CA TYR A 294 -0.08 12.11 -15.19
C TYR A 294 -0.19 10.60 -15.10
N GLY A 295 0.49 10.03 -14.11
CA GLY A 295 0.49 8.61 -13.80
C GLY A 295 -0.48 8.29 -12.68
N ARG A 296 -1.55 7.56 -13.00
CA ARG A 296 -2.44 7.01 -11.97
C ARG A 296 -1.78 5.80 -11.31
N GLY A 297 -1.54 5.90 -10.01
CA GLY A 297 -1.10 4.78 -9.18
C GLY A 297 -2.28 4.02 -8.59
N TYR A 298 -2.11 3.49 -7.36
CA TYR A 298 -3.11 2.67 -6.71
C TYR A 298 -4.45 3.40 -6.57
N PRO A 299 -5.59 2.72 -6.81
CA PRO A 299 -6.91 3.26 -6.48
C PRO A 299 -7.07 3.39 -4.96
N ALA A 300 -8.08 4.10 -4.51
CA ALA A 300 -8.43 4.11 -3.09
C ALA A 300 -8.80 2.71 -2.63
N LEU A 301 -8.29 2.31 -1.46
CA LEU A 301 -8.66 1.06 -0.84
C LEU A 301 -10.05 1.22 -0.20
N MET A 302 -11.02 0.53 -0.77
CA MET A 302 -12.43 0.63 -0.42
C MET A 302 -12.94 -0.72 0.08
N ASN A 303 -13.08 -0.88 1.39
CA ASN A 303 -13.63 -2.09 1.97
C ASN A 303 -15.12 -2.25 1.66
N HIS A 304 -15.54 -3.45 1.26
CA HIS A 304 -16.93 -3.77 1.04
C HIS A 304 -17.67 -3.87 2.39
N GLU A 305 -18.85 -3.25 2.48
CA GLU A 305 -19.60 -3.13 3.74
C GLU A 305 -19.91 -4.50 4.37
N LYS A 306 -20.35 -5.46 3.54
CA LYS A 306 -20.68 -6.82 3.97
C LYS A 306 -19.47 -7.55 4.56
N ASP A 307 -18.32 -7.41 3.90
CA ASP A 307 -17.08 -8.08 4.30
C ASP A 307 -16.46 -7.41 5.53
N ALA A 308 -16.52 -6.09 5.62
CA ALA A 308 -16.11 -5.36 6.82
C ALA A 308 -16.97 -5.76 8.04
N ALA A 309 -18.29 -5.90 7.86
CA ALA A 309 -19.17 -6.37 8.92
C ALA A 309 -18.86 -7.83 9.33
N LEU A 310 -18.59 -8.71 8.37
CA LEU A 310 -18.21 -10.11 8.63
C LEU A 310 -16.91 -10.20 9.43
N ILE A 311 -15.88 -9.43 9.04
CA ILE A 311 -14.60 -9.42 9.74
C ILE A 311 -14.77 -8.83 11.14
N ARG A 312 -15.56 -7.74 11.29
CA ARG A 312 -15.85 -7.15 12.61
C ARG A 312 -16.52 -8.15 13.56
N GLU A 313 -17.56 -8.82 13.09
CA GLU A 313 -18.24 -9.86 13.88
C GLU A 313 -17.27 -10.99 14.27
N THR A 314 -16.44 -11.43 13.33
CA THR A 314 -15.44 -12.48 13.56
C THR A 314 -14.40 -12.06 14.60
N ALA A 315 -13.86 -10.84 14.49
CA ALA A 315 -12.88 -10.29 15.42
C ALA A 315 -13.47 -10.15 16.83
N VAL A 316 -14.70 -9.61 16.94
CA VAL A 316 -15.41 -9.51 18.23
C VAL A 316 -15.62 -10.89 18.86
N ASN A 317 -16.03 -11.89 18.07
CA ASN A 317 -16.23 -13.25 18.57
C ASN A 317 -14.93 -13.94 19.01
N LEU A 318 -13.80 -13.60 18.42
CA LEU A 318 -12.49 -14.19 18.75
C LEU A 318 -11.80 -13.47 19.92
N PHE A 319 -11.84 -12.16 19.94
CA PHE A 319 -10.99 -11.34 20.80
C PHE A 319 -11.78 -10.51 21.83
N GLY A 320 -13.05 -10.22 21.58
CA GLY A 320 -13.90 -9.33 22.40
C GLY A 320 -14.13 -7.97 21.73
N GLU A 321 -15.22 -7.30 22.11
CA GLU A 321 -15.63 -6.00 21.56
C GLU A 321 -14.57 -4.91 21.82
N GLU A 322 -13.91 -4.98 22.98
CA GLU A 322 -12.87 -4.04 23.41
C GLU A 322 -11.59 -4.11 22.56
N GLU A 323 -11.37 -5.20 21.83
CA GLU A 323 -10.21 -5.37 20.96
C GLU A 323 -10.45 -4.90 19.51
N VAL A 324 -11.68 -4.49 19.19
CA VAL A 324 -12.06 -4.03 17.85
C VAL A 324 -12.32 -2.53 17.83
N ILE A 325 -11.66 -1.82 16.93
CA ILE A 325 -11.80 -0.37 16.75
C ILE A 325 -12.51 -0.10 15.43
N ASP A 326 -13.67 0.57 15.49
CA ASP A 326 -14.28 1.16 14.32
C ASP A 326 -13.48 2.42 13.92
N VAL A 327 -12.67 2.30 12.86
CA VAL A 327 -11.76 3.35 12.40
C VAL A 327 -12.57 4.55 11.88
N ALA A 328 -12.45 5.69 12.56
CA ALA A 328 -13.25 6.87 12.24
C ALA A 328 -12.80 7.54 10.93
N LEU A 329 -11.50 7.72 10.73
CA LEU A 329 -10.93 8.41 9.58
C LEU A 329 -10.01 7.49 8.78
N PRO A 330 -10.09 7.53 7.43
CA PRO A 330 -9.15 6.83 6.57
C PRO A 330 -7.75 7.45 6.63
N ALA A 331 -6.73 6.72 6.18
CA ALA A 331 -5.35 7.19 6.11
C ALA A 331 -4.96 7.64 4.70
N MET A 332 -3.98 8.56 4.62
CA MET A 332 -3.47 9.09 3.35
C MET A 332 -2.41 8.21 2.64
N PRO A 333 -1.65 7.30 3.29
CA PRO A 333 -0.89 6.29 2.58
C PRO A 333 -1.77 5.49 1.61
N ALA A 334 -1.14 4.93 0.57
CA ALA A 334 -1.80 4.09 -0.42
C ALA A 334 -1.34 2.64 -0.25
N GLU A 335 -2.17 1.70 -0.69
CA GLU A 335 -1.96 0.26 -0.58
C GLU A 335 -2.46 -0.42 -1.86
N ASP A 336 -1.65 -1.25 -2.48
CA ASP A 336 -1.98 -1.89 -3.76
C ASP A 336 -2.99 -3.04 -3.62
N PHE A 337 -3.29 -3.50 -2.39
CA PHE A 337 -4.42 -4.38 -2.10
C PHE A 337 -5.74 -3.82 -2.66
N SER A 338 -5.80 -2.51 -2.82
CA SER A 338 -6.93 -1.81 -3.44
C SER A 338 -7.33 -2.39 -4.80
N TYR A 339 -6.37 -2.90 -5.60
CA TYR A 339 -6.71 -3.54 -6.88
C TYR A 339 -7.51 -4.83 -6.71
N TYR A 340 -7.25 -5.62 -5.65
CA TYR A 340 -8.10 -6.78 -5.35
C TYR A 340 -9.54 -6.34 -5.06
N LEU A 341 -9.73 -5.27 -4.27
CA LEU A 341 -11.06 -4.79 -3.89
C LEU A 341 -11.80 -4.06 -5.02
N VAL A 342 -11.11 -3.65 -6.09
CA VAL A 342 -11.77 -3.16 -7.32
C VAL A 342 -12.39 -4.31 -8.11
N GLU A 343 -11.79 -5.50 -8.11
CA GLU A 343 -12.20 -6.65 -8.93
C GLU A 343 -12.93 -7.75 -8.14
N LYS A 344 -12.71 -7.83 -6.85
CA LYS A 344 -13.24 -8.88 -5.96
C LYS A 344 -13.89 -8.25 -4.73
N GLU A 345 -14.84 -8.95 -4.11
CA GLU A 345 -15.30 -8.59 -2.76
C GLU A 345 -14.16 -8.75 -1.75
N GLY A 346 -14.30 -8.19 -0.56
CA GLY A 346 -13.32 -8.39 0.51
C GLY A 346 -13.14 -7.21 1.46
N CYS A 347 -12.17 -7.35 2.32
CA CYS A 347 -11.86 -6.37 3.35
C CYS A 347 -10.37 -6.40 3.71
N PHE A 348 -9.82 -5.22 3.92
CA PHE A 348 -8.49 -5.00 4.48
C PHE A 348 -8.61 -4.38 5.86
N VAL A 349 -7.85 -4.85 6.83
CA VAL A 349 -7.92 -4.38 8.20
C VAL A 349 -6.56 -3.91 8.70
N TRP A 350 -6.56 -3.08 9.73
CA TRP A 350 -5.34 -2.69 10.42
C TRP A 350 -5.19 -3.48 11.71
N LEU A 351 -3.98 -3.95 11.97
CA LEU A 351 -3.60 -4.59 13.21
C LEU A 351 -2.69 -3.64 14.01
N GLY A 352 -3.19 -3.13 15.13
CA GLY A 352 -2.50 -2.13 15.94
C GLY A 352 -1.16 -2.65 16.47
N SER A 353 -0.10 -1.88 16.27
CA SER A 353 1.25 -2.22 16.70
C SER A 353 1.91 -1.16 17.59
N ASP A 354 1.16 -0.14 18.03
CA ASP A 354 1.67 0.88 18.95
C ASP A 354 1.76 0.34 20.38
N THR A 355 2.97 0.12 20.86
CA THR A 355 3.23 -0.42 22.21
C THR A 355 3.40 0.66 23.27
N THR A 356 3.56 1.88 22.96
CA THR A 356 3.74 3.08 23.79
C THR A 356 4.95 3.91 23.32
N PRO A 357 5.00 5.22 23.65
CA PRO A 357 6.12 6.08 23.25
C PRO A 357 7.52 5.65 23.72
N GLU A 358 7.58 4.78 24.73
CA GLU A 358 8.84 4.31 25.32
C GLU A 358 9.27 2.92 24.83
N GLY A 359 8.43 2.24 24.00
CA GLY A 359 8.70 0.91 23.46
C GLY A 359 9.54 0.93 22.17
N GLU A 360 10.23 -0.16 21.90
CA GLU A 360 11.02 -0.33 20.67
C GLU A 360 10.17 -0.31 19.40
N THR A 361 8.85 -0.50 19.52
CA THR A 361 7.89 -0.57 18.41
C THR A 361 7.15 0.75 18.14
N ALA A 362 7.50 1.84 18.80
CA ALA A 362 6.83 3.15 18.69
C ALA A 362 7.23 3.98 17.45
N TRP A 363 7.98 3.42 16.50
CA TRP A 363 8.43 4.13 15.31
C TRP A 363 7.43 3.96 14.17
N PRO A 364 7.16 5.02 13.37
CA PRO A 364 6.24 4.94 12.25
C PRO A 364 6.77 4.02 11.14
N LEU A 365 5.86 3.57 10.27
CA LEU A 365 6.21 2.84 9.04
C LEU A 365 7.29 3.58 8.25
N HIS A 366 8.13 2.84 7.54
CA HIS A 366 9.28 3.32 6.74
C HIS A 366 10.41 3.97 7.55
N ASN A 367 10.32 3.97 8.88
CA ASN A 367 11.41 4.45 9.73
C ASN A 367 12.49 3.38 9.89
N SER A 368 13.76 3.80 9.91
CA SER A 368 14.91 2.90 10.10
C SER A 368 14.95 2.17 11.46
N ARG A 369 14.07 2.53 12.39
CA ARG A 369 13.88 1.91 13.69
C ARG A 369 12.52 1.25 13.86
N PHE A 370 11.73 1.16 12.80
CA PHE A 370 10.45 0.46 12.85
C PHE A 370 10.67 -0.99 13.28
N ASN A 371 9.85 -1.45 14.19
CA ASN A 371 9.77 -2.84 14.63
C ASN A 371 8.39 -3.07 15.24
N ILE A 372 7.98 -4.30 15.38
CA ILE A 372 6.75 -4.69 16.05
C ILE A 372 7.06 -5.59 17.24
N ASP A 373 6.17 -5.58 18.22
CA ASP A 373 6.16 -6.61 19.26
C ASP A 373 5.73 -7.94 18.67
N GLU A 374 6.49 -8.99 18.89
CA GLU A 374 6.31 -10.29 18.21
C GLU A 374 5.12 -11.10 18.75
N ASP A 375 4.51 -10.72 19.88
CA ASP A 375 3.23 -11.31 20.34
C ASP A 375 2.02 -10.81 19.53
N LEU A 376 2.24 -9.94 18.58
CA LEU A 376 1.25 -9.54 17.60
C LEU A 376 0.98 -10.60 16.51
N LEU A 377 1.87 -11.57 16.32
CA LEU A 377 1.81 -12.60 15.27
C LEU A 377 0.69 -13.63 15.46
#